data_2cd977611c29912db7308c1d370444af
#
_entry.id   2cd977611c29912db7308c1d370444af
#
_cell.length_a   1.000
_cell.length_b   1.000
_cell.length_c   1.000
_cell.angle_alpha   90.00
_cell.angle_beta   90.00
_cell.angle_gamma   90.00
#
_symmetry.space_group_name_H-M   'P 1'
#
loop_
_entity.id
_entity.type
_entity.pdbx_description
1 polymer ?
#
loop_
_entity_poly.entity_id
_entity_poly.type
_entity_poly.pdbx_seq_one_letter_code
_entity_poly.pdbx_strand_id
1 'polypeptide(L)'
;MIFGGIRIFLNLNDVPIYNYRLIYDFIFSNNDINQFDNLSELLGYKKNDKLLIIHADDLGLSNSVNQASFDALDNKYVNSASVMMPAPNTIEVADYFMENPDVDLGLHLTFTSEWKDYKWHGISQKDSIPSLINGSGDFYEKKKEVIKN
;
A
#
# COMPACT_ATOMS: atom_id res chain seq x y z
N MET A 1 -6.18 -17.70 -4.92
CA MET A 1 -5.88 -17.71 -3.48
C MET A 1 -5.32 -16.34 -3.17
N ILE A 2 -6.19 -15.45 -2.70
CA ILE A 2 -5.86 -14.05 -2.40
C ILE A 2 -5.24 -14.05 -1.01
N PHE A 3 -3.96 -13.80 -0.91
CA PHE A 3 -3.33 -13.47 0.37
C PHE A 3 -3.62 -11.99 0.66
N GLY A 4 -4.76 -11.75 1.31
CA GLY A 4 -5.04 -10.47 1.90
C GLY A 4 -4.08 -10.23 3.06
N GLY A 5 -3.05 -9.42 2.82
CA GLY A 5 -2.25 -8.89 3.90
C GLY A 5 -3.14 -7.96 4.73
N ILE A 6 -3.26 -8.22 6.04
CA ILE A 6 -3.88 -7.29 6.96
C ILE A 6 -3.00 -6.04 6.98
N ARG A 7 -3.46 -4.96 6.36
CA ARG A 7 -2.83 -3.64 6.44
C ARG A 7 -3.52 -2.88 7.55
N ILE A 8 -2.83 -2.65 8.65
CA ILE A 8 -3.30 -1.78 9.72
C ILE A 8 -2.84 -0.38 9.32
N PHE A 9 -3.76 0.44 8.85
CA PHE A 9 -3.52 1.88 8.65
C PHE A 9 -4.03 2.61 9.89
N LEU A 10 -3.11 3.16 10.64
CA LEU A 10 -3.44 4.09 11.72
C LEU A 10 -3.55 5.48 11.10
N ASN A 11 -4.74 6.07 11.09
CA ASN A 11 -4.88 7.49 10.81
C ASN A 11 -4.33 8.26 12.02
N LEU A 12 -3.07 8.66 11.92
CA LEU A 12 -2.33 9.35 12.96
C LEU A 12 -2.23 10.84 12.59
N ASN A 13 -3.35 11.55 12.51
CA ASN A 13 -3.38 12.99 12.21
C ASN A 13 -2.50 13.82 13.15
N ASP A 14 -2.01 13.26 14.26
CA ASP A 14 -1.20 13.96 15.26
C ASP A 14 0.17 13.31 15.53
N VAL A 15 0.57 12.27 14.77
CA VAL A 15 1.87 11.60 14.98
C VAL A 15 2.80 11.87 13.80
N PRO A 16 3.95 12.53 14.02
CA PRO A 16 4.92 12.76 12.95
C PRO A 16 5.36 11.43 12.34
N ILE A 17 5.24 11.31 11.03
CA ILE A 17 5.58 10.12 10.20
C ILE A 17 7.02 9.58 10.41
N TYR A 18 7.87 10.33 11.11
CA TYR A 18 9.28 10.02 11.33
C TYR A 18 9.56 8.97 12.42
N ASN A 19 8.53 8.43 13.06
CA ASN A 19 8.78 7.55 14.20
C ASN A 19 8.17 6.15 14.00
N TYR A 20 8.62 5.43 12.92
CA TYR A 20 8.26 4.01 12.76
C TYR A 20 8.65 3.18 13.99
N ARG A 21 9.59 3.66 14.79
CA ARG A 21 9.99 3.01 16.03
C ARG A 21 8.88 3.07 17.05
N LEU A 22 8.15 4.19 17.16
CA LEU A 22 6.97 4.29 18.00
C LEU A 22 5.82 3.39 17.50
N ILE A 23 5.61 3.32 16.20
CA ILE A 23 4.61 2.42 15.60
C ILE A 23 5.01 0.97 15.79
N TYR A 24 6.29 0.64 15.57
CA TYR A 24 6.81 -0.69 15.81
C TYR A 24 6.75 -1.06 17.30
N ASP A 25 7.20 -0.17 18.19
CA ASP A 25 7.16 -0.37 19.62
C ASP A 25 5.71 -0.44 20.14
N PHE A 26 4.78 0.33 19.58
CA PHE A 26 3.35 0.27 19.87
C PHE A 26 2.70 -1.05 19.40
N ILE A 27 3.03 -1.53 18.21
CA ILE A 27 2.47 -2.78 17.67
C ILE A 27 3.14 -4.01 18.28
N PHE A 28 4.43 -3.93 18.61
CA PHE A 28 5.25 -5.09 18.98
C PHE A 28 5.83 -5.04 20.39
N SER A 29 5.65 -3.95 21.16
CA SER A 29 5.98 -3.96 22.58
C SER A 29 4.94 -4.77 23.35
N ASN A 30 5.38 -5.88 23.91
CA ASN A 30 4.52 -6.81 24.63
C ASN A 30 3.80 -6.22 25.88
N ASN A 31 4.08 -4.96 26.25
CA ASN A 31 3.57 -4.38 27.48
C ASN A 31 2.28 -3.61 27.33
N ASP A 32 2.01 -3.01 26.15
CA ASP A 32 0.84 -2.14 25.97
C ASP A 32 -0.37 -2.87 25.35
N ILE A 33 -0.12 -3.92 24.55
CA ILE A 33 -1.20 -4.71 23.93
C ILE A 33 -1.99 -5.48 24.99
N ASN A 34 -1.35 -5.87 26.09
CA ASN A 34 -1.98 -6.66 27.15
C ASN A 34 -3.04 -5.91 27.99
N GLN A 35 -3.12 -4.58 27.87
CA GLN A 35 -4.15 -3.81 28.57
C GLN A 35 -5.46 -3.69 27.79
N PHE A 36 -5.46 -4.07 26.51
CA PHE A 36 -6.66 -4.03 25.68
C PHE A 36 -7.16 -5.45 25.38
N ASP A 37 -8.45 -5.66 25.55
CA ASP A 37 -9.08 -6.96 25.32
C ASP A 37 -9.17 -7.31 23.82
N ASN A 38 -9.15 -6.28 22.94
CA ASN A 38 -9.24 -6.47 21.50
C ASN A 38 -8.71 -5.26 20.70
N LEU A 39 -8.55 -5.44 19.39
CA LEU A 39 -8.03 -4.43 18.48
C LEU A 39 -8.93 -3.19 18.38
N SER A 40 -10.25 -3.34 18.48
CA SER A 40 -11.17 -2.19 18.40
C SER A 40 -10.93 -1.21 19.55
N GLU A 41 -10.74 -1.70 20.77
CA GLU A 41 -10.45 -0.84 21.93
C GLU A 41 -9.07 -0.18 21.80
N LEU A 42 -8.07 -0.90 21.32
CA LEU A 42 -6.74 -0.35 21.03
C LEU A 42 -6.79 0.81 20.04
N LEU A 43 -7.71 0.75 19.07
CA LEU A 43 -7.94 1.80 18.07
C LEU A 43 -8.90 2.91 18.55
N GLY A 44 -9.32 2.89 19.82
CA GLY A 44 -10.21 3.90 20.41
C GLY A 44 -11.70 3.70 20.16
N TYR A 45 -12.10 2.54 19.65
CA TYR A 45 -13.51 2.17 19.43
C TYR A 45 -14.04 1.33 20.59
N LYS A 46 -15.33 1.04 20.59
CA LYS A 46 -15.93 0.15 21.59
C LYS A 46 -15.60 -1.31 21.29
N LYS A 47 -15.51 -2.14 22.31
CA LYS A 47 -15.18 -3.57 22.25
C LYS A 47 -15.96 -4.36 21.16
N ASN A 48 -17.22 -4.03 20.96
CA ASN A 48 -18.10 -4.74 20.03
C ASN A 48 -18.31 -4.02 18.69
N ASP A 49 -17.59 -2.92 18.45
CA ASP A 49 -17.66 -2.23 17.17
C ASP A 49 -17.05 -3.11 16.07
N LYS A 50 -17.73 -3.15 14.94
CA LYS A 50 -17.24 -3.82 13.73
C LYS A 50 -16.62 -2.77 12.82
N LEU A 51 -15.32 -2.85 12.64
CA LEU A 51 -14.55 -1.93 11.81
C LEU A 51 -14.37 -2.53 10.41
N LEU A 52 -14.65 -1.73 9.38
CA LEU A 52 -14.50 -2.13 7.98
C LEU A 52 -13.57 -1.15 7.27
N ILE A 53 -12.52 -1.66 6.68
CA ILE A 53 -11.65 -0.94 5.77
C ILE A 53 -11.90 -1.48 4.36
N ILE A 54 -12.30 -0.60 3.45
CA ILE A 54 -12.41 -0.90 2.02
C ILE A 54 -11.28 -0.13 1.34
N HIS A 55 -10.38 -0.85 0.68
CA HIS A 55 -9.13 -0.31 0.17
C HIS A 55 -9.04 -0.46 -1.35
N ALA A 56 -8.65 0.62 -2.04
CA ALA A 56 -8.35 0.60 -3.46
C ALA A 56 -6.86 0.28 -3.67
N ASP A 57 -6.57 -0.91 -4.17
CA ASP A 57 -5.22 -1.34 -4.53
C ASP A 57 -4.86 -0.90 -5.97
N ASP A 58 -3.59 -1.02 -6.32
CA ASP A 58 -3.05 -0.92 -7.68
C ASP A 58 -3.15 0.46 -8.35
N LEU A 59 -3.27 1.55 -7.58
CA LEU A 59 -3.19 2.89 -8.16
C LEU A 59 -1.86 3.08 -8.91
N GLY A 60 -1.92 3.78 -10.01
CA GLY A 60 -0.78 3.97 -10.92
C GLY A 60 -0.72 2.93 -12.04
N LEU A 61 -1.45 1.82 -11.94
CA LEU A 61 -1.39 0.75 -12.93
C LEU A 61 -1.85 1.24 -14.32
N SER A 62 -2.98 1.92 -14.41
CA SER A 62 -3.49 2.52 -15.63
C SER A 62 -4.40 3.71 -15.32
N ASN A 63 -4.63 4.57 -16.32
CA ASN A 63 -5.57 5.68 -16.20
C ASN A 63 -6.97 5.20 -15.74
N SER A 64 -7.49 4.11 -16.31
CA SER A 64 -8.82 3.60 -15.93
C SER A 64 -8.89 3.10 -14.48
N VAL A 65 -7.81 2.50 -13.97
CA VAL A 65 -7.72 2.11 -12.56
C VAL A 65 -7.66 3.34 -11.67
N ASN A 66 -6.87 4.36 -12.04
CA ASN A 66 -6.77 5.61 -11.31
C ASN A 66 -8.13 6.31 -11.22
N GLN A 67 -8.80 6.52 -12.35
CA GLN A 67 -10.09 7.22 -12.40
C GLN A 67 -11.16 6.51 -11.57
N ALA A 68 -11.25 5.17 -11.67
CA ALA A 68 -12.19 4.41 -10.87
C ALA A 68 -11.90 4.50 -9.36
N SER A 69 -10.60 4.53 -9.00
CA SER A 69 -10.17 4.66 -7.61
C SER A 69 -10.43 6.07 -7.07
N PHE A 70 -10.17 7.12 -7.86
CA PHE A 70 -10.46 8.50 -7.48
C PHE A 70 -11.97 8.71 -7.28
N ASP A 71 -12.79 8.23 -8.21
CA ASP A 71 -14.25 8.27 -8.07
C ASP A 71 -14.70 7.56 -6.79
N ALA A 72 -14.11 6.42 -6.46
CA ALA A 72 -14.45 5.67 -5.25
C ALA A 72 -14.02 6.39 -3.97
N LEU A 73 -12.87 7.07 -3.98
CA LEU A 73 -12.39 7.88 -2.86
C LEU A 73 -13.26 9.14 -2.66
N ASP A 74 -13.55 9.88 -3.73
CA ASP A 74 -14.36 11.09 -3.70
C ASP A 74 -15.77 10.82 -3.18
N ASN A 75 -16.37 9.70 -3.59
CA ASN A 75 -17.69 9.27 -3.13
C ASN A 75 -17.66 8.50 -1.81
N LYS A 76 -16.49 8.33 -1.17
CA LYS A 76 -16.30 7.60 0.10
C LYS A 76 -16.78 6.14 0.04
N TYR A 77 -16.69 5.51 -1.13
CA TYR A 77 -16.94 4.07 -1.29
C TYR A 77 -15.75 3.24 -0.77
N VAL A 78 -14.56 3.82 -0.78
CA VAL A 78 -13.35 3.27 -0.16
C VAL A 78 -12.78 4.24 0.88
N ASN A 79 -12.04 3.69 1.85
CA ASN A 79 -11.49 4.46 2.98
C ASN A 79 -10.03 4.86 2.77
N SER A 80 -9.33 4.11 1.92
CA SER A 80 -7.89 4.27 1.70
C SER A 80 -7.50 3.71 0.33
N ALA A 81 -6.29 4.03 -0.11
CA ALA A 81 -5.74 3.53 -1.36
C ALA A 81 -4.24 3.23 -1.24
N SER A 82 -3.69 2.52 -2.21
CA SER A 82 -2.23 2.33 -2.30
C SER A 82 -1.72 2.37 -3.73
N VAL A 83 -0.59 3.06 -3.91
CA VAL A 83 0.02 3.31 -5.20
C VAL A 83 1.21 2.38 -5.47
N MET A 84 1.22 1.78 -6.66
CA MET A 84 2.34 1.02 -7.22
C MET A 84 3.34 2.00 -7.82
N MET A 85 4.37 2.39 -7.07
CA MET A 85 5.35 3.38 -7.53
C MET A 85 6.04 3.03 -8.86
N PRO A 86 6.33 1.76 -9.19
CA PRO A 86 6.92 1.42 -10.50
C PRO A 86 5.91 1.39 -11.66
N ALA A 87 4.64 1.61 -11.41
CA ALA A 87 3.61 1.60 -12.44
C ALA A 87 3.63 2.86 -13.31
N PRO A 88 3.19 2.79 -14.58
CA PRO A 88 3.43 3.86 -15.55
C PRO A 88 2.58 5.12 -15.37
N ASN A 89 1.44 5.04 -14.65
CA ASN A 89 0.53 6.17 -14.46
C ASN A 89 0.58 6.78 -13.04
N THR A 90 1.72 6.65 -12.37
CA THR A 90 1.91 7.11 -10.98
C THR A 90 1.86 8.63 -10.83
N ILE A 91 2.25 9.38 -11.87
CA ILE A 91 2.22 10.85 -11.84
C ILE A 91 0.77 11.35 -11.66
N GLU A 92 -0.19 10.76 -12.36
CA GLU A 92 -1.60 11.09 -12.23
C GLU A 92 -2.11 10.88 -10.77
N VAL A 93 -1.60 9.83 -10.12
CA VAL A 93 -1.90 9.57 -8.69
C VAL A 93 -1.31 10.66 -7.82
N ALA A 94 -0.06 11.06 -8.07
CA ALA A 94 0.61 12.12 -7.31
C ALA A 94 -0.16 13.45 -7.43
N ASP A 95 -0.58 13.83 -8.65
CA ASP A 95 -1.34 15.05 -8.89
C ASP A 95 -2.66 15.04 -8.11
N TYR A 96 -3.43 13.95 -8.19
CA TYR A 96 -4.69 13.80 -7.45
C TYR A 96 -4.48 13.95 -5.93
N PHE A 97 -3.47 13.30 -5.36
CA PHE A 97 -3.21 13.36 -3.92
C PHE A 97 -2.62 14.68 -3.45
N MET A 98 -1.93 15.42 -4.30
CA MET A 98 -1.52 16.80 -3.98
C MET A 98 -2.72 17.75 -3.85
N GLU A 99 -3.78 17.51 -4.61
CA GLU A 99 -5.04 18.25 -4.51
C GLU A 99 -5.96 17.77 -3.38
N ASN A 100 -5.78 16.51 -2.92
CA ASN A 100 -6.59 15.85 -1.89
C ASN A 100 -5.73 15.30 -0.74
N PRO A 101 -5.04 16.15 0.03
CA PRO A 101 -4.04 15.73 1.03
C PRO A 101 -4.62 14.95 2.22
N ASP A 102 -5.93 15.04 2.44
CA ASP A 102 -6.61 14.33 3.53
C ASP A 102 -6.96 12.86 3.21
N VAL A 103 -6.72 12.44 1.97
CA VAL A 103 -6.98 11.04 1.57
C VAL A 103 -5.86 10.14 2.04
N ASP A 104 -6.20 8.99 2.61
CA ASP A 104 -5.25 8.00 3.12
C ASP A 104 -4.63 7.21 1.96
N LEU A 105 -3.40 7.57 1.59
CA LEU A 105 -2.62 6.90 0.55
C LEU A 105 -1.43 6.14 1.14
N GLY A 106 -1.39 4.84 0.89
CA GLY A 106 -0.26 3.97 1.22
C GLY A 106 0.62 3.64 0.01
N LEU A 107 1.75 2.99 0.28
CA LEU A 107 2.59 2.38 -0.75
C LEU A 107 2.17 0.93 -0.98
N HIS A 108 1.91 0.58 -2.24
CA HIS A 108 1.75 -0.79 -2.69
C HIS A 108 3.14 -1.34 -3.06
N LEU A 109 3.75 -2.12 -2.16
CA LEU A 109 5.06 -2.73 -2.41
C LEU A 109 4.98 -3.68 -3.60
N THR A 110 5.70 -3.36 -4.66
CA THR A 110 5.63 -4.02 -5.96
C THR A 110 6.99 -4.53 -6.38
N PHE A 111 7.15 -5.85 -6.48
CA PHE A 111 8.39 -6.54 -6.86
C PHE A 111 8.22 -7.50 -8.03
N THR A 112 7.01 -7.59 -8.58
CA THR A 112 6.69 -8.43 -9.74
C THR A 112 5.85 -7.65 -10.74
N SER A 113 5.86 -8.07 -12.00
CA SER A 113 5.07 -7.50 -13.08
C SER A 113 4.29 -8.64 -13.76
N GLU A 114 3.13 -9.00 -13.19
CA GLU A 114 2.41 -10.23 -13.47
C GLU A 114 1.73 -10.27 -14.84
N TRP A 115 1.49 -9.12 -15.46
CA TRP A 115 0.76 -9.03 -16.72
C TRP A 115 1.68 -9.26 -17.91
N LYS A 116 1.26 -10.10 -18.83
CA LYS A 116 2.08 -10.54 -19.97
C LYS A 116 2.41 -9.38 -20.92
N ASP A 117 1.41 -8.60 -21.29
CA ASP A 117 1.51 -7.58 -22.34
C ASP A 117 1.55 -6.15 -21.78
N TYR A 118 1.64 -6.00 -20.47
CA TYR A 118 1.72 -4.71 -19.80
C TYR A 118 2.70 -4.80 -18.64
N LYS A 119 3.94 -4.41 -18.91
CA LYS A 119 5.06 -4.56 -17.99
C LYS A 119 5.47 -3.23 -17.36
N TRP A 120 5.99 -3.33 -16.17
CA TRP A 120 6.67 -2.24 -15.47
C TRP A 120 8.00 -2.71 -14.91
N HIS A 121 8.87 -1.74 -14.63
CA HIS A 121 10.24 -1.96 -14.18
C HIS A 121 10.53 -1.14 -12.94
N GLY A 122 11.64 -1.45 -12.27
CA GLY A 122 12.04 -0.73 -11.07
C GLY A 122 12.32 0.76 -11.34
N ILE A 123 12.07 1.58 -10.33
CA ILE A 123 12.40 3.01 -10.34
C ILE A 123 13.93 3.21 -10.27
N SER A 124 14.62 2.31 -9.55
CA SER A 124 16.08 2.32 -9.44
C SER A 124 16.75 1.91 -10.76
N GLN A 125 17.99 2.35 -10.94
CA GLN A 125 18.79 1.93 -12.09
C GLN A 125 18.91 0.39 -12.13
N LYS A 126 18.87 -0.19 -13.34
CA LYS A 126 18.89 -1.65 -13.55
C LYS A 126 20.07 -2.34 -12.86
N ASP A 127 21.24 -1.71 -12.90
CA ASP A 127 22.46 -2.25 -12.29
C ASP A 127 22.40 -2.30 -10.74
N SER A 128 21.48 -1.55 -10.13
CA SER A 128 21.27 -1.54 -8.69
C SER A 128 20.28 -2.59 -8.20
N ILE A 129 19.51 -3.20 -9.10
CA ILE A 129 18.46 -4.16 -8.77
C ILE A 129 18.52 -5.44 -9.64
N PRO A 130 19.70 -5.99 -9.96
CA PRO A 130 19.83 -7.09 -10.93
C PRO A 130 19.06 -8.36 -10.52
N SER A 131 18.87 -8.61 -9.22
CA SER A 131 18.12 -9.76 -8.72
C SER A 131 16.60 -9.64 -8.84
N LEU A 132 16.08 -8.42 -9.10
CA LEU A 132 14.65 -8.16 -9.17
C LEU A 132 14.10 -8.11 -10.61
N ILE A 133 14.99 -8.06 -11.60
CA ILE A 133 14.63 -7.85 -13.00
C ILE A 133 15.09 -8.99 -13.90
N ASN A 134 14.35 -9.19 -14.99
CA ASN A 134 14.69 -10.13 -16.06
C ASN A 134 15.68 -9.52 -17.06
N GLY A 135 16.06 -10.29 -18.09
CA GLY A 135 16.97 -9.86 -19.13
C GLY A 135 16.52 -8.64 -19.95
N SER A 136 15.22 -8.31 -19.96
CA SER A 136 14.65 -7.11 -20.59
C SER A 136 14.69 -5.89 -19.67
N GLY A 137 14.94 -6.10 -18.37
CA GLY A 137 14.96 -5.05 -17.36
C GLY A 137 13.61 -4.78 -16.73
N ASP A 138 12.61 -5.63 -16.97
CA ASP A 138 11.33 -5.59 -16.30
C ASP A 138 11.38 -6.44 -15.03
N PHE A 139 10.51 -6.15 -14.07
CA PHE A 139 10.31 -7.07 -12.95
C PHE A 139 9.87 -8.45 -13.45
N TYR A 140 10.28 -9.49 -12.72
CA TYR A 140 9.83 -10.85 -13.01
C TYR A 140 8.31 -10.98 -12.94
N GLU A 141 7.76 -11.90 -13.71
CA GLU A 141 6.31 -12.15 -13.74
C GLU A 141 5.83 -12.86 -12.46
N LYS A 142 6.68 -13.70 -11.89
CA LYS A 142 6.30 -14.52 -10.74
C LYS A 142 7.27 -14.33 -9.57
N LYS A 143 6.74 -14.15 -8.38
CA LYS A 143 7.54 -14.02 -7.14
C LYS A 143 8.55 -15.14 -6.92
N LYS A 144 8.28 -16.39 -7.39
CA LYS A 144 9.23 -17.50 -7.30
C LYS A 144 10.50 -17.30 -8.16
N GLU A 145 10.44 -16.44 -9.16
CA GLU A 145 11.58 -16.10 -10.01
C GLU A 145 12.48 -15.09 -9.29
N VAL A 146 11.90 -14.14 -8.58
CA VAL A 146 12.63 -13.20 -7.72
C VAL A 146 13.40 -13.92 -6.59
N ILE A 147 12.78 -14.92 -5.96
CA ILE A 147 13.38 -15.64 -4.83
C ILE A 147 14.57 -16.52 -5.26
N LYS A 148 14.66 -16.90 -6.54
CA LYS A 148 15.70 -17.80 -7.05
C LYS A 148 16.98 -17.05 -7.49
N ASN A 149 16.92 -15.76 -7.64
CA ASN A 149 18.02 -14.88 -8.06
C ASN A 149 18.52 -14.02 -6.90
#